data_d9965937cf5a76f64c9e52f41b075c9b
#
_entry.id   d9965937cf5a76f64c9e52f41b075c9b
#
_cell.length_a   1.000
_cell.length_b   1.000
_cell.length_c   1.000
_cell.angle_alpha   90.00
_cell.angle_beta   90.00
_cell.angle_gamma   90.00
#
_symmetry.space_group_name_H-M   'P 1'
#
loop_
_entity.id
_entity.type
_entity.pdbx_description
1 polymer ?
#
loop_
_entity_poly.entity_id
_entity_poly.type
_entity_poly.pdbx_seq_one_letter_code
_entity_poly.pdbx_strand_id
1 'polypeptide(L)'
;MPDVIVTTDGAARGNPGPGGWAALLQHGGKEKLLSGEEPGATTNNAMELLAAIRALESLKRPCRVTLRADSTYVIEGLKRLLDGGAPAQKNRALWERMAAAARRHTITFEWVKGHSGDPRNERVDAASNAAATRAYATSEAQRAVERPADEWVLALCSPAGRRPVQWALDTPIGRRAGTRVVAGATEPTAVYQALVDALEAARQLAGGARVALVVISNYELIVKQGRGEWKVKQPAQQELAARAARIREEIGDVRFDFAPTDAVLRLIEQASPE
;
A
#
# COMPACT_ATOMS: atom_id res chain seq x y z
N MET A 1 28.27 21.72 -17.39
CA MET A 1 27.48 20.68 -16.69
C MET A 1 26.56 20.01 -17.71
N PRO A 2 26.45 18.68 -17.75
CA PRO A 2 25.53 18.02 -18.65
C PRO A 2 24.06 18.25 -18.22
N ASP A 3 23.16 18.34 -19.20
CA ASP A 3 21.74 18.47 -18.99
C ASP A 3 21.13 17.05 -18.86
N VAL A 4 20.37 16.84 -17.80
CA VAL A 4 19.69 15.56 -17.54
C VAL A 4 18.22 15.83 -17.20
N ILE A 5 17.31 15.15 -17.89
CA ILE A 5 15.91 15.14 -17.52
C ILE A 5 15.69 13.91 -16.63
N VAL A 6 15.04 14.12 -15.49
CA VAL A 6 14.73 13.07 -14.51
C VAL A 6 13.23 13.08 -14.28
N THR A 7 12.55 12.00 -14.68
CA THR A 7 11.11 11.78 -14.38
C THR A 7 11.01 10.72 -13.29
N THR A 8 10.21 10.97 -12.25
CA THR A 8 10.14 10.10 -11.05
C THR A 8 8.71 9.80 -10.66
N ASP A 9 8.52 8.61 -10.09
CA ASP A 9 7.27 8.18 -9.48
C ASP A 9 7.50 7.19 -8.33
N GLY A 10 6.53 7.08 -7.42
CA GLY A 10 6.57 6.18 -6.29
C GLY A 10 5.19 5.65 -5.91
N ALA A 11 5.12 4.37 -5.60
CA ALA A 11 3.89 3.67 -5.23
C ALA A 11 4.05 2.88 -3.94
N ALA A 12 2.98 2.76 -3.13
CA ALA A 12 2.93 1.84 -2.00
C ALA A 12 1.66 0.97 -2.08
N ARG A 13 1.80 -0.29 -1.70
CA ARG A 13 0.68 -1.24 -1.57
C ARG A 13 0.15 -1.19 -0.15
N GLY A 14 -0.82 -0.28 0.08
CA GLY A 14 -1.21 0.21 1.40
C GLY A 14 -0.48 1.51 1.76
N ASN A 15 -1.03 2.28 2.69
CA ASN A 15 -0.42 3.56 3.09
C ASN A 15 -0.58 3.76 4.62
N PRO A 16 0.34 3.15 5.43
CA PRO A 16 1.61 2.52 5.06
C PRO A 16 1.51 1.08 4.52
N GLY A 17 2.52 0.67 3.71
CA GLY A 17 2.65 -0.69 3.17
C GLY A 17 3.93 -0.85 2.36
N PRO A 18 4.22 -2.04 1.81
CA PRO A 18 5.36 -2.25 0.93
C PRO A 18 5.31 -1.33 -0.29
N GLY A 19 6.45 -0.81 -0.70
CA GLY A 19 6.51 0.20 -1.73
C GLY A 19 7.52 -0.07 -2.84
N GLY A 20 7.38 0.70 -3.91
CA GLY A 20 8.30 0.73 -5.03
C GLY A 20 8.51 2.14 -5.54
N TRP A 21 9.67 2.38 -6.08
CA TRP A 21 10.04 3.67 -6.66
C TRP A 21 10.63 3.47 -8.06
N ALA A 22 10.49 4.47 -8.92
CA ALA A 22 11.11 4.47 -10.24
C ALA A 22 11.56 5.86 -10.65
N ALA A 23 12.65 5.91 -11.46
CA ALA A 23 13.18 7.13 -12.05
C ALA A 23 13.69 6.85 -13.46
N LEU A 24 13.29 7.68 -14.43
CA LEU A 24 13.78 7.69 -15.80
C LEU A 24 14.74 8.85 -15.98
N LEU A 25 16.00 8.55 -16.27
CA LEU A 25 17.03 9.54 -16.55
C LEU A 25 17.27 9.62 -18.07
N GLN A 26 17.29 10.82 -18.62
CA GLN A 26 17.49 11.07 -20.05
C GLN A 26 18.63 12.10 -20.26
N HIS A 27 19.59 11.75 -21.12
CA HIS A 27 20.72 12.63 -21.48
C HIS A 27 21.25 12.29 -22.87
N GLY A 28 21.35 13.28 -23.76
CA GLY A 28 21.96 13.11 -25.07
C GLY A 28 21.36 11.98 -25.90
N GLY A 29 20.03 11.84 -25.91
CA GLY A 29 19.31 10.78 -26.60
C GLY A 29 19.39 9.38 -25.94
N LYS A 30 20.10 9.26 -24.82
CA LYS A 30 20.19 8.02 -24.03
C LYS A 30 19.22 8.07 -22.85
N GLU A 31 18.67 6.92 -22.51
CA GLU A 31 17.76 6.75 -21.38
C GLU A 31 18.25 5.67 -20.42
N LYS A 32 17.97 5.86 -19.14
CA LYS A 32 18.19 4.85 -18.10
C LYS A 32 17.02 4.85 -17.14
N LEU A 33 16.30 3.73 -17.07
CA LEU A 33 15.28 3.50 -16.07
C LEU A 33 15.90 2.86 -14.83
N LEU A 34 15.64 3.44 -13.67
CA LEU A 34 15.97 2.90 -12.35
C LEU A 34 14.67 2.55 -11.65
N SER A 35 14.65 1.47 -10.89
CA SER A 35 13.55 1.14 -9.99
C SER A 35 14.07 0.35 -8.81
N GLY A 36 13.32 0.32 -7.72
CA GLY A 36 13.66 -0.46 -6.55
C GLY A 36 12.48 -0.70 -5.63
N GLU A 37 12.64 -1.62 -4.73
CA GLU A 37 11.65 -2.19 -3.84
C GLU A 37 11.93 -1.79 -2.39
N GLU A 38 10.86 -1.50 -1.64
CA GLU A 38 10.87 -1.31 -0.19
C GLU A 38 9.83 -2.26 0.43
N PRO A 39 10.23 -3.47 0.85
CA PRO A 39 9.30 -4.47 1.38
C PRO A 39 8.75 -4.12 2.77
N GLY A 40 9.37 -3.18 3.47
CA GLY A 40 8.88 -2.66 4.74
C GLY A 40 7.68 -1.72 4.60
N ALA A 41 7.10 -1.34 5.74
CA ALA A 41 6.00 -0.37 5.75
C ALA A 41 6.49 1.03 5.35
N THR A 42 6.02 1.52 4.21
CA THR A 42 6.32 2.85 3.67
C THR A 42 5.05 3.59 3.22
N THR A 43 5.19 4.75 2.64
CA THR A 43 4.05 5.56 2.13
C THR A 43 4.32 6.02 0.71
N ASN A 44 3.27 6.36 -0.06
CA ASN A 44 3.42 6.93 -1.40
C ASN A 44 4.40 8.11 -1.39
N ASN A 45 4.20 9.10 -0.52
CA ASN A 45 5.09 10.26 -0.43
C ASN A 45 6.55 9.88 -0.14
N ALA A 46 6.80 8.84 0.66
CA ALA A 46 8.16 8.38 0.91
C ALA A 46 8.77 7.74 -0.33
N MET A 47 7.99 6.99 -1.12
CA MET A 47 8.46 6.36 -2.35
C MET A 47 8.71 7.39 -3.46
N GLU A 48 7.84 8.37 -3.63
CA GLU A 48 8.04 9.50 -4.55
C GLU A 48 9.34 10.26 -4.22
N LEU A 49 9.55 10.55 -2.93
CA LEU A 49 10.75 11.22 -2.46
C LEU A 49 12.01 10.35 -2.69
N LEU A 50 11.91 9.04 -2.41
CA LEU A 50 13.01 8.09 -2.61
C LEU A 50 13.37 7.95 -4.09
N ALA A 51 12.39 7.97 -5.00
CA ALA A 51 12.63 7.98 -6.45
C ALA A 51 13.51 9.14 -6.89
N ALA A 52 13.20 10.37 -6.44
CA ALA A 52 13.99 11.55 -6.74
C ALA A 52 15.39 11.50 -6.11
N ILE A 53 15.50 11.04 -4.86
CA ILE A 53 16.80 10.85 -4.19
C ILE A 53 17.68 9.89 -4.97
N ARG A 54 17.16 8.70 -5.29
CA ARG A 54 17.90 7.66 -6.02
C ARG A 54 18.34 8.11 -7.41
N ALA A 55 17.51 8.90 -8.11
CA ALA A 55 17.88 9.50 -9.37
C ALA A 55 19.08 10.45 -9.23
N LEU A 56 19.02 11.39 -8.29
CA LEU A 56 20.10 12.35 -8.07
C LEU A 56 21.40 11.68 -7.61
N GLU A 57 21.31 10.71 -6.69
CA GLU A 57 22.47 9.92 -6.21
C GLU A 57 23.15 9.12 -7.32
N SER A 58 22.37 8.67 -8.33
CA SER A 58 22.91 7.88 -9.46
C SER A 58 23.77 8.71 -10.42
N LEU A 59 23.68 10.05 -10.36
CA LEU A 59 24.46 10.96 -11.20
C LEU A 59 25.89 11.07 -10.68
N LYS A 60 26.85 10.60 -11.47
CA LYS A 60 28.27 10.51 -11.05
C LYS A 60 28.99 11.85 -10.94
N ARG A 61 28.47 12.91 -11.57
CA ARG A 61 29.07 14.27 -11.64
C ARG A 61 27.99 15.34 -11.51
N PRO A 62 28.37 16.61 -11.18
CA PRO A 62 27.43 17.71 -11.17
C PRO A 62 26.72 17.86 -12.53
N CYS A 63 25.40 18.03 -12.52
CA CYS A 63 24.53 18.15 -13.69
C CYS A 63 23.57 19.33 -13.54
N ARG A 64 23.06 19.85 -14.67
CA ARG A 64 21.81 20.60 -14.71
C ARG A 64 20.67 19.58 -14.83
N VAL A 65 19.81 19.51 -13.81
CA VAL A 65 18.76 18.51 -13.72
C VAL A 65 17.40 19.18 -13.86
N THR A 66 16.60 18.75 -14.83
CA THR A 66 15.17 19.06 -14.87
C THR A 66 14.43 17.90 -14.19
N LEU A 67 13.98 18.12 -12.95
CA LEU A 67 13.20 17.14 -12.19
C LEU A 67 11.73 17.27 -12.55
N ARG A 68 11.17 16.18 -13.12
CA ARG A 68 9.77 16.04 -13.52
C ARG A 68 9.07 15.07 -12.56
N ALA A 69 8.00 15.51 -11.93
CA ALA A 69 7.19 14.69 -11.05
C ALA A 69 5.75 15.21 -11.01
N ASP A 70 4.80 14.36 -10.76
CA ASP A 70 3.41 14.74 -10.46
C ASP A 70 3.18 14.99 -8.96
N SER A 71 4.14 14.62 -8.13
CA SER A 71 4.12 14.86 -6.70
C SER A 71 4.43 16.31 -6.33
N THR A 72 3.42 17.06 -5.95
CA THR A 72 3.60 18.39 -5.36
C THR A 72 4.40 18.34 -4.05
N TYR A 73 4.26 17.24 -3.28
CA TYR A 73 5.03 17.01 -2.06
C TYR A 73 6.54 17.04 -2.31
N VAL A 74 7.01 16.36 -3.35
CA VAL A 74 8.43 16.32 -3.72
C VAL A 74 8.89 17.68 -4.26
N ILE A 75 8.16 18.27 -5.21
CA ILE A 75 8.55 19.53 -5.85
C ILE A 75 8.61 20.68 -4.84
N GLU A 76 7.54 20.89 -4.08
CA GLU A 76 7.47 22.01 -3.12
C GLU A 76 8.44 21.81 -1.94
N GLY A 77 8.61 20.56 -1.49
CA GLY A 77 9.58 20.25 -0.43
C GLY A 77 11.01 20.51 -0.86
N LEU A 78 11.40 20.13 -2.08
CA LEU A 78 12.74 20.35 -2.59
C LEU A 78 13.01 21.82 -2.92
N LYS A 79 12.05 22.55 -3.48
CA LYS A 79 12.15 24.02 -3.66
C LYS A 79 12.48 24.69 -2.33
N ARG A 80 11.69 24.42 -1.30
CA ARG A 80 11.92 24.97 0.04
C ARG A 80 13.31 24.66 0.59
N LEU A 81 13.82 23.44 0.38
CA LEU A 81 15.18 23.08 0.81
C LEU A 81 16.26 23.87 0.05
N LEU A 82 16.10 24.07 -1.25
CA LEU A 82 17.05 24.83 -2.08
C LEU A 82 17.04 26.32 -1.74
N ASP A 83 15.89 26.84 -1.29
CA ASP A 83 15.74 28.22 -0.80
C ASP A 83 16.24 28.38 0.65
N GLY A 84 16.90 27.38 1.24
CA GLY A 84 17.48 27.42 2.57
C GLY A 84 16.51 27.08 3.72
N GLY A 85 15.31 26.57 3.41
CA GLY A 85 14.34 26.13 4.40
C GLY A 85 14.72 24.82 5.07
N ALA A 86 14.18 24.57 6.27
CA ALA A 86 14.42 23.34 7.02
C ALA A 86 13.71 22.12 6.38
N PRO A 87 14.28 20.89 6.53
CA PRO A 87 13.62 19.66 6.18
C PRO A 87 12.26 19.51 6.87
N ALA A 88 11.27 18.96 6.16
CA ALA A 88 9.97 18.66 6.76
C ALA A 88 10.12 17.58 7.83
N GLN A 89 9.32 17.68 8.92
CA GLN A 89 9.34 16.69 10.00
C GLN A 89 8.90 15.30 9.50
N LYS A 90 7.85 15.23 8.69
CA LYS A 90 7.44 13.99 8.03
C LYS A 90 8.49 13.58 7.00
N ASN A 91 8.97 12.34 7.07
CA ASN A 91 10.05 11.78 6.24
C ASN A 91 11.39 12.54 6.38
N ARG A 92 11.70 13.06 7.57
CA ARG A 92 12.85 13.93 7.82
C ARG A 92 14.18 13.36 7.30
N ALA A 93 14.45 12.07 7.60
CA ALA A 93 15.67 11.42 7.15
C ALA A 93 15.79 11.37 5.61
N LEU A 94 14.68 11.15 4.89
CA LEU A 94 14.66 11.20 3.43
C LEU A 94 14.90 12.64 2.93
N TRP A 95 14.33 13.66 3.58
CA TRP A 95 14.54 15.05 3.21
C TRP A 95 15.98 15.50 3.45
N GLU A 96 16.62 15.07 4.52
CA GLU A 96 18.05 15.33 4.79
C GLU A 96 18.93 14.68 3.72
N ARG A 97 18.60 13.45 3.32
CA ARG A 97 19.27 12.73 2.22
C ARG A 97 19.04 13.42 0.86
N MET A 98 17.81 13.89 0.60
CA MET A 98 17.47 14.68 -0.58
C MET A 98 18.33 15.96 -0.66
N ALA A 99 18.42 16.70 0.45
CA ALA A 99 19.24 17.92 0.51
C ALA A 99 20.70 17.62 0.20
N ALA A 100 21.25 16.53 0.71
CA ALA A 100 22.63 16.12 0.43
C ALA A 100 22.85 15.76 -1.05
N ALA A 101 21.91 15.01 -1.65
CA ALA A 101 21.96 14.63 -3.06
C ALA A 101 21.83 15.87 -3.98
N ALA A 102 20.92 16.78 -3.67
CA ALA A 102 20.60 17.95 -4.46
C ALA A 102 21.74 18.99 -4.54
N ARG A 103 22.51 19.16 -3.45
CA ARG A 103 23.62 20.16 -3.36
C ARG A 103 24.64 20.08 -4.49
N ARG A 104 24.78 18.93 -5.13
CA ARG A 104 25.74 18.67 -6.19
C ARG A 104 25.26 19.14 -7.56
N HIS A 105 24.00 19.50 -7.72
CA HIS A 105 23.34 19.73 -8.99
C HIS A 105 22.70 21.12 -9.03
N THR A 106 22.50 21.65 -10.24
CA THR A 106 21.58 22.77 -10.47
C THR A 106 20.25 22.18 -10.87
N ILE A 107 19.19 22.39 -10.07
CA ILE A 107 17.91 21.72 -10.26
C ILE A 107 16.86 22.73 -10.69
N THR A 108 16.14 22.40 -11.76
CA THR A 108 14.91 23.03 -12.21
C THR A 108 13.75 22.04 -12.08
N PHE A 109 12.52 22.54 -11.98
CA PHE A 109 11.34 21.71 -11.72
C PHE A 109 10.34 21.84 -12.84
N GLU A 110 9.76 20.71 -13.21
CA GLU A 110 8.63 20.63 -14.12
C GLU A 110 7.56 19.74 -13.47
N TRP A 111 6.46 20.37 -13.04
CA TRP A 111 5.32 19.59 -12.59
C TRP A 111 4.61 18.99 -13.80
N VAL A 112 4.31 17.70 -13.74
CA VAL A 112 3.54 16.99 -14.76
C VAL A 112 2.23 16.53 -14.14
N LYS A 113 1.15 16.56 -14.93
CA LYS A 113 -0.13 16.02 -14.46
C LYS A 113 -0.07 14.49 -14.51
N GLY A 114 -0.30 13.83 -13.38
CA GLY A 114 -0.39 12.36 -13.32
C GLY A 114 -1.47 11.83 -14.26
N HIS A 115 -1.24 10.66 -14.86
CA HIS A 115 -2.15 9.97 -15.79
C HIS A 115 -2.65 10.86 -16.97
N SER A 116 -1.80 11.71 -17.50
CA SER A 116 -2.15 12.65 -18.58
C SER A 116 -1.71 12.20 -19.96
N GLY A 117 -1.21 10.97 -20.11
CA GLY A 117 -0.71 10.44 -21.38
C GLY A 117 0.73 10.86 -21.70
N ASP A 118 1.49 11.44 -20.75
CA ASP A 118 2.93 11.65 -20.95
C ASP A 118 3.66 10.29 -20.90
N PRO A 119 4.29 9.84 -22.00
CA PRO A 119 4.88 8.49 -22.06
C PRO A 119 5.99 8.25 -21.03
N ARG A 120 6.67 9.31 -20.58
CA ARG A 120 7.75 9.21 -19.57
C ARG A 120 7.15 8.99 -18.19
N ASN A 121 6.08 9.73 -17.87
CA ASN A 121 5.37 9.58 -16.60
C ASN A 121 4.70 8.21 -16.51
N GLU A 122 4.05 7.73 -17.57
CA GLU A 122 3.45 6.40 -17.62
C GLU A 122 4.49 5.27 -17.45
N ARG A 123 5.71 5.45 -17.97
CA ARG A 123 6.79 4.47 -17.80
C ARG A 123 7.28 4.37 -16.35
N VAL A 124 7.44 5.50 -15.65
CA VAL A 124 7.86 5.48 -14.24
C VAL A 124 6.72 5.03 -13.34
N ASP A 125 5.47 5.39 -13.64
CA ASP A 125 4.28 4.88 -12.94
C ASP A 125 4.19 3.34 -13.07
N ALA A 126 4.29 2.79 -14.27
CA ALA A 126 4.30 1.35 -14.47
C ALA A 126 5.46 0.66 -13.73
N ALA A 127 6.65 1.25 -13.73
CA ALA A 127 7.82 0.67 -13.08
C ALA A 127 7.75 0.75 -11.55
N SER A 128 7.27 1.86 -10.97
CA SER A 128 7.07 2.02 -9.53
C SER A 128 6.00 1.06 -9.00
N ASN A 129 4.89 0.94 -9.72
CA ASN A 129 3.81 0.01 -9.42
C ASN A 129 4.27 -1.46 -9.50
N ALA A 130 5.05 -1.84 -10.53
CA ALA A 130 5.63 -3.17 -10.63
C ALA A 130 6.59 -3.47 -9.47
N ALA A 131 7.44 -2.50 -9.09
CA ALA A 131 8.33 -2.63 -7.95
C ALA A 131 7.57 -2.77 -6.63
N ALA A 132 6.51 -1.97 -6.41
CA ALA A 132 5.65 -2.08 -5.23
C ALA A 132 4.94 -3.45 -5.15
N THR A 133 4.54 -4.02 -6.29
CA THR A 133 3.95 -5.35 -6.34
C THR A 133 4.96 -6.44 -5.94
N ARG A 134 6.21 -6.34 -6.41
CA ARG A 134 7.27 -7.28 -6.00
C ARG A 134 7.64 -7.11 -4.52
N ALA A 135 7.75 -5.86 -4.04
CA ALA A 135 7.98 -5.58 -2.62
C ALA A 135 6.89 -6.20 -1.74
N TYR A 136 5.64 -6.11 -2.18
CA TYR A 136 4.51 -6.73 -1.50
C TYR A 136 4.65 -8.26 -1.47
N ALA A 137 4.96 -8.90 -2.60
CA ALA A 137 5.16 -10.35 -2.66
C ALA A 137 6.32 -10.82 -1.77
N THR A 138 7.43 -10.05 -1.71
CA THR A 138 8.54 -10.32 -0.80
C THR A 138 8.11 -10.21 0.66
N SER A 139 7.35 -9.17 1.01
CA SER A 139 6.80 -8.98 2.36
C SER A 139 5.83 -10.10 2.76
N GLU A 140 4.98 -10.57 1.83
CA GLU A 140 4.09 -11.71 2.07
C GLU A 140 4.87 -13.01 2.30
N ALA A 141 5.89 -13.27 1.48
CA ALA A 141 6.74 -14.44 1.65
C ALA A 141 7.45 -14.44 3.01
N GLN A 142 7.98 -13.29 3.44
CA GLN A 142 8.57 -13.13 4.76
C GLN A 142 7.55 -13.39 5.88
N ARG A 143 6.36 -12.80 5.79
CA ARG A 143 5.28 -13.01 6.77
C ARG A 143 4.80 -14.47 6.82
N ALA A 144 4.77 -15.16 5.67
CA ALA A 144 4.38 -16.57 5.63
C ALA A 144 5.39 -17.48 6.36
N VAL A 145 6.70 -17.14 6.29
CA VAL A 145 7.75 -17.84 7.03
C VAL A 145 7.65 -17.56 8.54
N GLU A 146 7.29 -16.35 8.92
CA GLU A 146 7.17 -15.90 10.32
C GLU A 146 5.82 -16.26 10.96
N ARG A 147 4.84 -16.72 10.17
CA ARG A 147 3.49 -17.02 10.65
C ARG A 147 3.48 -18.28 11.50
N PRO A 148 2.91 -18.25 12.71
CA PRO A 148 2.66 -19.44 13.49
C PRO A 148 1.81 -20.46 12.71
N ALA A 149 2.13 -21.75 12.83
CA ALA A 149 1.43 -22.82 12.10
C ALA A 149 -0.06 -22.96 12.51
N ASP A 150 -0.41 -22.48 13.70
CA ASP A 150 -1.75 -22.48 14.29
C ASP A 150 -2.53 -21.17 14.07
N GLU A 151 -1.93 -20.19 13.36
CA GLU A 151 -2.63 -18.93 13.08
C GLU A 151 -3.72 -19.10 12.02
N TRP A 152 -4.89 -18.60 12.35
CA TRP A 152 -6.05 -18.58 11.45
C TRP A 152 -5.98 -17.39 10.49
N VAL A 153 -6.38 -17.59 9.24
CA VAL A 153 -6.38 -16.55 8.21
C VAL A 153 -7.79 -16.32 7.70
N LEU A 154 -8.27 -15.10 7.80
CA LEU A 154 -9.49 -14.64 7.18
C LEU A 154 -9.15 -13.68 6.04
N ALA A 155 -9.32 -14.13 4.80
CA ALA A 155 -9.24 -13.28 3.61
C ALA A 155 -10.60 -12.65 3.34
N LEU A 156 -10.64 -11.31 3.17
CA LEU A 156 -11.86 -10.53 2.91
C LEU A 156 -11.62 -9.59 1.73
N CYS A 157 -12.28 -9.83 0.61
CA CYS A 157 -12.10 -9.10 -0.64
C CYS A 157 -13.36 -8.33 -1.04
N SER A 158 -13.23 -7.01 -1.26
CA SER A 158 -14.20 -6.20 -1.99
C SER A 158 -13.66 -5.91 -3.39
N PRO A 159 -14.03 -6.70 -4.41
CA PRO A 159 -13.58 -6.48 -5.78
C PRO A 159 -14.22 -5.20 -6.36
N ALA A 160 -13.50 -4.48 -7.23
CA ALA A 160 -14.02 -3.30 -7.89
C ALA A 160 -15.28 -3.60 -8.73
N GLY A 161 -16.25 -2.67 -8.74
CA GLY A 161 -17.44 -2.70 -9.59
C GLY A 161 -18.51 -3.69 -9.16
N ARG A 162 -19.45 -3.32 -8.30
CA ARG A 162 -20.69 -4.02 -7.89
C ARG A 162 -20.63 -5.56 -7.79
N ARG A 163 -19.44 -6.13 -7.61
CA ARG A 163 -19.26 -7.57 -7.38
C ARG A 163 -19.52 -7.91 -5.92
N PRO A 164 -19.97 -9.13 -5.61
CA PRO A 164 -20.14 -9.54 -4.22
C PRO A 164 -18.83 -9.45 -3.44
N VAL A 165 -18.93 -9.02 -2.19
CA VAL A 165 -17.82 -9.14 -1.25
C VAL A 165 -17.59 -10.61 -0.96
N GLN A 166 -16.37 -11.07 -1.09
CA GLN A 166 -15.97 -12.46 -0.90
C GLN A 166 -15.13 -12.58 0.36
N TRP A 167 -15.28 -13.68 1.07
CA TRP A 167 -14.40 -14.02 2.18
C TRP A 167 -14.09 -15.51 2.22
N ALA A 168 -12.94 -15.86 2.75
CA ALA A 168 -12.58 -17.23 3.05
C ALA A 168 -11.76 -17.27 4.34
N LEU A 169 -12.02 -18.30 5.14
CA LEU A 169 -11.36 -18.59 6.40
C LEU A 169 -10.57 -19.89 6.24
N ASP A 170 -9.25 -19.82 6.43
CA ASP A 170 -8.34 -20.95 6.45
C ASP A 170 -7.81 -21.17 7.87
N THR A 171 -7.99 -22.36 8.39
CA THR A 171 -7.65 -22.72 9.77
C THR A 171 -7.06 -24.12 9.83
N PRO A 172 -6.29 -24.47 10.86
CA PRO A 172 -5.80 -25.84 11.07
C PRO A 172 -6.89 -26.90 11.20
N ILE A 173 -8.12 -26.48 11.53
CA ILE A 173 -9.23 -27.41 11.81
C ILE A 173 -10.34 -27.37 10.77
N GLY A 174 -10.18 -26.58 9.70
CA GLY A 174 -11.14 -26.53 8.61
C GLY A 174 -11.16 -25.22 7.86
N ARG A 175 -11.84 -25.24 6.72
CA ARG A 175 -11.99 -24.10 5.82
C ARG A 175 -13.45 -23.70 5.68
N ARG A 176 -13.71 -22.39 5.52
CA ARG A 176 -15.03 -21.83 5.23
C ARG A 176 -14.87 -20.70 4.23
N ALA A 177 -15.85 -20.55 3.37
CA ALA A 177 -15.90 -19.43 2.45
C ALA A 177 -17.35 -18.93 2.29
N GLY A 178 -17.50 -17.69 1.86
CA GLY A 178 -18.80 -17.11 1.62
C GLY A 178 -18.72 -15.86 0.74
N THR A 179 -19.89 -15.46 0.26
CA THR A 179 -20.07 -14.25 -0.51
C THR A 179 -21.21 -13.43 0.06
N ARG A 180 -21.08 -12.08 -0.03
CA ARG A 180 -22.14 -11.17 0.42
C ARG A 180 -22.51 -10.20 -0.67
N VAL A 181 -23.75 -10.23 -1.11
CA VAL A 181 -24.37 -9.19 -1.92
C VAL A 181 -25.41 -8.50 -1.03
N VAL A 182 -25.31 -7.19 -0.91
CA VAL A 182 -26.27 -6.40 -0.16
C VAL A 182 -26.97 -5.44 -1.11
N ALA A 183 -28.17 -5.79 -1.52
CA ALA A 183 -28.99 -4.94 -2.36
C ALA A 183 -29.30 -3.61 -1.66
N GLY A 184 -29.01 -2.49 -2.32
CA GLY A 184 -29.24 -1.15 -1.78
C GLY A 184 -28.26 -0.66 -0.70
N ALA A 185 -27.30 -1.48 -0.28
CA ALA A 185 -26.28 -1.05 0.66
C ALA A 185 -25.10 -0.34 -0.05
N THR A 186 -24.43 0.55 0.69
CA THR A 186 -23.14 1.10 0.25
C THR A 186 -22.06 0.01 0.37
N GLU A 187 -21.00 0.12 -0.44
CA GLU A 187 -19.88 -0.81 -0.39
C GLU A 187 -19.30 -0.99 1.02
N PRO A 188 -19.02 0.08 1.81
CA PRO A 188 -18.55 -0.09 3.18
C PRO A 188 -19.49 -0.93 4.07
N THR A 189 -20.79 -0.76 3.93
CA THR A 189 -21.78 -1.54 4.70
C THR A 189 -21.76 -3.01 4.30
N ALA A 190 -21.65 -3.31 3.01
CA ALA A 190 -21.54 -4.69 2.51
C ALA A 190 -20.27 -5.38 3.02
N VAL A 191 -19.14 -4.65 3.05
CA VAL A 191 -17.85 -5.17 3.56
C VAL A 191 -17.95 -5.45 5.06
N TYR A 192 -18.58 -4.57 5.85
CA TYR A 192 -18.79 -4.82 7.27
C TYR A 192 -19.69 -6.03 7.53
N GLN A 193 -20.74 -6.21 6.75
CA GLN A 193 -21.60 -7.41 6.89
C GLN A 193 -20.85 -8.69 6.57
N ALA A 194 -20.05 -8.69 5.49
CA ALA A 194 -19.20 -9.82 5.14
C ALA A 194 -18.15 -10.13 6.23
N LEU A 195 -17.56 -9.08 6.84
CA LEU A 195 -16.65 -9.24 7.98
C LEU A 195 -17.35 -9.89 9.17
N VAL A 196 -18.56 -9.46 9.51
CA VAL A 196 -19.34 -10.04 10.61
C VAL A 196 -19.66 -11.50 10.32
N ASP A 197 -20.12 -11.83 9.11
CA ASP A 197 -20.42 -13.22 8.72
C ASP A 197 -19.18 -14.13 8.85
N ALA A 198 -18.04 -13.63 8.40
CA ALA A 198 -16.78 -14.36 8.44
C ALA A 198 -16.25 -14.55 9.88
N LEU A 199 -16.36 -13.51 10.72
CA LEU A 199 -16.00 -13.61 12.14
C LEU A 199 -16.93 -14.56 12.90
N GLU A 200 -18.23 -14.58 12.60
CA GLU A 200 -19.16 -15.57 13.15
C GLU A 200 -18.79 -17.01 12.76
N ALA A 201 -18.38 -17.24 11.50
CA ALA A 201 -17.88 -18.52 11.05
C ALA A 201 -16.61 -18.94 11.81
N ALA A 202 -15.69 -18.00 12.03
CA ALA A 202 -14.47 -18.23 12.82
C ALA A 202 -14.83 -18.60 14.28
N ARG A 203 -15.72 -17.83 14.91
CA ARG A 203 -16.18 -18.10 16.28
C ARG A 203 -16.82 -19.48 16.42
N GLN A 204 -17.66 -19.87 15.45
CA GLN A 204 -18.29 -21.19 15.44
C GLN A 204 -17.25 -22.32 15.33
N LEU A 205 -16.26 -22.17 14.44
CA LEU A 205 -15.16 -23.14 14.30
C LEU A 205 -14.30 -23.22 15.56
N ALA A 206 -14.05 -22.09 16.22
CA ALA A 206 -13.26 -22.05 17.45
C ALA A 206 -13.94 -22.79 18.62
N GLY A 207 -15.26 -22.93 18.60
CA GLY A 207 -15.99 -23.71 19.61
C GLY A 207 -15.77 -23.21 21.05
N GLY A 208 -15.49 -21.94 21.24
CA GLY A 208 -15.17 -21.31 22.53
C GLY A 208 -13.68 -21.29 22.87
N ALA A 209 -12.80 -21.89 22.07
CA ALA A 209 -11.35 -21.72 22.22
C ALA A 209 -10.91 -20.32 21.74
N ARG A 210 -9.91 -19.76 22.43
CA ARG A 210 -9.28 -18.50 21.96
C ARG A 210 -8.22 -18.83 20.93
N VAL A 211 -8.28 -18.13 19.79
CA VAL A 211 -7.36 -18.34 18.67
C VAL A 211 -6.72 -17.03 18.23
N ALA A 212 -5.56 -17.12 17.58
CA ALA A 212 -4.95 -16.01 16.86
C ALA A 212 -5.49 -15.99 15.43
N LEU A 213 -6.11 -14.87 15.02
CA LEU A 213 -6.72 -14.69 13.71
C LEU A 213 -6.16 -13.43 13.03
N VAL A 214 -5.67 -13.57 11.82
CA VAL A 214 -5.37 -12.41 10.98
C VAL A 214 -6.46 -12.21 9.93
N VAL A 215 -7.02 -11.01 9.87
CA VAL A 215 -7.95 -10.56 8.83
C VAL A 215 -7.15 -9.82 7.76
N ILE A 216 -7.08 -10.35 6.56
CA ILE A 216 -6.37 -9.78 5.42
C ILE A 216 -7.38 -9.22 4.43
N SER A 217 -7.34 -7.93 4.14
CA SER A 217 -8.32 -7.30 3.25
C SER A 217 -7.70 -6.27 2.31
N ASN A 218 -8.26 -6.16 1.10
CA ASN A 218 -7.99 -5.09 0.15
C ASN A 218 -8.78 -3.80 0.42
N TYR A 219 -9.63 -3.80 1.44
CA TYR A 219 -10.47 -2.66 1.79
C TYR A 219 -9.85 -1.88 2.96
N GLU A 220 -9.11 -0.84 2.64
CA GLU A 220 -8.29 -0.06 3.59
C GLU A 220 -9.09 0.46 4.80
N LEU A 221 -10.35 0.86 4.57
CA LEU A 221 -11.22 1.38 5.63
C LEU A 221 -11.42 0.33 6.75
N ILE A 222 -11.72 -0.92 6.41
CA ILE A 222 -11.89 -2.01 7.40
C ILE A 222 -10.59 -2.28 8.14
N VAL A 223 -9.47 -2.27 7.43
CA VAL A 223 -8.16 -2.52 8.05
C VAL A 223 -7.82 -1.44 9.06
N LYS A 224 -7.94 -0.17 8.67
CA LYS A 224 -7.63 0.97 9.53
C LYS A 224 -8.59 1.11 10.71
N GLN A 225 -9.87 0.84 10.50
CA GLN A 225 -10.86 0.83 11.58
C GLN A 225 -10.66 -0.37 12.51
N GLY A 226 -10.32 -1.54 11.97
CA GLY A 226 -10.00 -2.73 12.74
C GLY A 226 -8.77 -2.59 13.64
N ARG A 227 -7.78 -1.79 13.20
CA ARG A 227 -6.59 -1.39 13.97
C ARG A 227 -6.85 -0.24 14.96
N GLY A 228 -8.04 0.40 14.92
CA GLY A 228 -8.35 1.56 15.74
C GLY A 228 -7.74 2.88 15.24
N GLU A 229 -7.13 2.90 14.06
CA GLU A 229 -6.53 4.09 13.45
C GLU A 229 -7.60 5.09 12.98
N TRP A 230 -8.75 4.60 12.52
CA TRP A 230 -9.86 5.41 12.03
C TRP A 230 -11.15 5.14 12.80
N LYS A 231 -11.91 6.20 13.09
CA LYS A 231 -13.22 6.08 13.74
C LYS A 231 -14.31 5.71 12.73
N VAL A 232 -15.25 4.88 13.14
CA VAL A 232 -16.46 4.57 12.37
C VAL A 232 -17.46 5.70 12.55
N LYS A 233 -17.76 6.45 11.48
CA LYS A 233 -18.61 7.65 11.56
C LYS A 233 -20.07 7.39 11.17
N GLN A 234 -20.31 6.46 10.23
CA GLN A 234 -21.64 6.21 9.69
C GLN A 234 -22.49 5.33 10.63
N PRO A 235 -23.72 5.72 11.01
CA PRO A 235 -24.53 4.96 11.96
C PRO A 235 -24.75 3.49 11.58
N ALA A 236 -25.05 3.20 10.31
CA ALA A 236 -25.25 1.81 9.82
C ALA A 236 -23.97 0.95 9.94
N GLN A 237 -22.80 1.58 9.87
CA GLN A 237 -21.51 0.88 10.06
C GLN A 237 -21.15 0.75 11.53
N GLN A 238 -21.57 1.67 12.40
CA GLN A 238 -21.27 1.64 13.83
C GLN A 238 -21.87 0.41 14.51
N GLU A 239 -23.10 0.04 14.15
CA GLU A 239 -23.74 -1.16 14.70
C GLU A 239 -22.99 -2.45 14.27
N LEU A 240 -22.64 -2.55 12.98
CA LEU A 240 -21.88 -3.70 12.46
C LEU A 240 -20.46 -3.76 13.05
N ALA A 241 -19.78 -2.61 13.20
CA ALA A 241 -18.49 -2.52 13.83
C ALA A 241 -18.53 -2.95 15.32
N ALA A 242 -19.55 -2.52 16.05
CA ALA A 242 -19.75 -2.94 17.44
C ALA A 242 -20.02 -4.45 17.55
N ARG A 243 -20.77 -5.01 16.60
CA ARG A 243 -20.99 -6.48 16.55
C ARG A 243 -19.68 -7.21 16.23
N ALA A 244 -18.91 -6.75 15.23
CA ALA A 244 -17.62 -7.32 14.91
C ALA A 244 -16.64 -7.24 16.10
N ALA A 245 -16.64 -6.14 16.85
CA ALA A 245 -15.79 -5.97 18.04
C ALA A 245 -16.12 -7.01 19.12
N ARG A 246 -17.41 -7.23 19.43
CA ARG A 246 -17.83 -8.26 20.39
C ARG A 246 -17.38 -9.65 19.98
N ILE A 247 -17.58 -10.02 18.70
CA ILE A 247 -17.16 -11.33 18.20
C ILE A 247 -15.64 -11.50 18.30
N ARG A 248 -14.87 -10.46 18.00
CA ARG A 248 -13.40 -10.47 18.14
C ARG A 248 -12.95 -10.74 19.58
N GLU A 249 -13.60 -10.12 20.57
CA GLU A 249 -13.31 -10.38 21.99
C GLU A 249 -13.53 -11.86 22.37
N GLU A 250 -14.55 -12.51 21.80
CA GLU A 250 -14.81 -13.92 22.00
C GLU A 250 -13.78 -14.82 21.29
N ILE A 251 -13.38 -14.48 20.06
CA ILE A 251 -12.37 -15.23 19.28
C ILE A 251 -11.00 -15.19 19.94
N GLY A 252 -10.53 -14.03 20.36
CA GLY A 252 -9.21 -13.86 20.97
C GLY A 252 -8.36 -12.77 20.37
N ASP A 253 -7.14 -13.09 19.91
CA ASP A 253 -6.25 -12.12 19.27
C ASP A 253 -6.60 -11.98 17.79
N VAL A 254 -7.25 -10.86 17.42
CA VAL A 254 -7.67 -10.59 16.05
C VAL A 254 -6.96 -9.35 15.54
N ARG A 255 -6.05 -9.52 14.60
CA ARG A 255 -5.32 -8.44 13.94
C ARG A 255 -5.80 -8.24 12.50
N PHE A 256 -5.51 -7.07 11.93
CA PHE A 256 -5.93 -6.69 10.57
C PHE A 256 -4.72 -6.32 9.74
N ASP A 257 -4.67 -6.84 8.51
CA ASP A 257 -3.62 -6.53 7.55
C ASP A 257 -4.22 -6.14 6.19
N PHE A 258 -3.56 -5.20 5.52
CA PHE A 258 -3.92 -4.81 4.17
C PHE A 258 -3.19 -5.68 3.15
N ALA A 259 -3.91 -6.08 2.08
CA ALA A 259 -3.35 -6.73 0.92
C ALA A 259 -4.01 -6.23 -0.38
N PRO A 260 -3.31 -6.18 -1.52
CA PRO A 260 -3.92 -5.89 -2.82
C PRO A 260 -4.97 -6.93 -3.21
N THR A 261 -5.90 -6.52 -4.07
CA THR A 261 -7.04 -7.37 -4.49
C THR A 261 -6.63 -8.74 -5.01
N ASP A 262 -5.61 -8.79 -5.87
CA ASP A 262 -5.11 -10.04 -6.46
C ASP A 262 -4.50 -10.99 -5.41
N ALA A 263 -3.85 -10.46 -4.39
CA ALA A 263 -3.32 -11.25 -3.29
C ALA A 263 -4.44 -11.81 -2.40
N VAL A 264 -5.45 -10.99 -2.07
CA VAL A 264 -6.60 -11.46 -1.27
C VAL A 264 -7.39 -12.50 -2.03
N LEU A 265 -7.60 -12.33 -3.34
CA LEU A 265 -8.29 -13.33 -4.17
C LEU A 265 -7.56 -14.67 -4.20
N ARG A 266 -6.22 -14.68 -4.32
CA ARG A 266 -5.44 -15.94 -4.21
C ARG A 266 -5.64 -16.64 -2.87
N LEU A 267 -5.67 -15.90 -1.76
CA LEU A 267 -5.95 -16.48 -0.43
C LEU A 267 -7.36 -17.08 -0.37
N ILE A 268 -8.36 -16.43 -0.97
CA ILE A 268 -9.73 -16.94 -1.05
C ILE A 268 -9.79 -18.23 -1.88
N GLU A 269 -9.13 -18.26 -3.03
CA GLU A 269 -9.07 -19.46 -3.88
C GLU A 269 -8.42 -20.64 -3.17
N GLN A 270 -7.31 -20.41 -2.46
CA GLN A 270 -6.58 -21.44 -1.69
C GLN A 270 -7.39 -21.95 -0.50
N ALA A 271 -8.19 -21.11 0.14
CA ALA A 271 -8.99 -21.43 1.30
C ALA A 271 -10.41 -21.90 0.97
N SER A 272 -10.85 -21.80 -0.29
CA SER A 272 -12.18 -22.28 -0.68
C SER A 272 -12.22 -23.82 -0.63
N PRO A 273 -13.22 -24.43 0.01
CA PRO A 273 -13.40 -25.90 -0.03
C PRO A 273 -13.69 -26.32 -1.48
N GLU A 274 -13.14 -27.48 -1.88
CA GLU A 274 -13.42 -28.13 -3.17
C GLU A 274 -14.90 -28.48 -3.32
#